data_e46a6cc3aa90e72ad052831ddb8d35b6
#
_entry.id   e46a6cc3aa90e72ad052831ddb8d35b6
#
_cell.length_a   1.000
_cell.length_b   1.000
_cell.length_c   1.000
_cell.angle_alpha   90.00
_cell.angle_beta   90.00
_cell.angle_gamma   90.00
#
_symmetry.space_group_name_H-M   'P 1'
#
loop_
_entity.id
_entity.type
_entity.pdbx_description
1 polymer ?
#
loop_
_entity_poly.entity_id
_entity_poly.type
_entity_poly.pdbx_seq_one_letter_code
_entity_poly.pdbx_strand_id
1 'polypeptide(L)'
;MKVGFIGAGKVGCSLYDYFVHNNILVTGCYTRTQANVSGTEKQTQKIFTTSIDKILTKSDVLFLTVPDDAISTVWEQVKTYPIQGKFICHCSGSLGSAVLSGIEATGAYGYSIHPMFPFKGKKTAYEDLAQALFSVEGNEEHMEEIMDLLSACPNRIVRLKSEDKPKYHAAAVFASNLAVGLINQAKELLNECGFDDEAALNALKPLAVTNMNNIFDVGTCDALTGPVERHDIKTVQKHLDAIDQEKKETYSALTKEIIKLAETRHPDTSYADMKHVLELSLIHISEPTRP
;
A
#
# COMPACT_ATOMS: atom_id res chain seq x y z
N MET A 1 -23.62 12.26 7.58
CA MET A 1 -23.67 10.78 7.83
C MET A 1 -22.89 10.42 9.08
N LYS A 2 -23.29 9.35 9.78
CA LYS A 2 -22.63 8.82 10.99
C LYS A 2 -21.83 7.57 10.61
N VAL A 3 -20.57 7.50 11.00
CA VAL A 3 -19.66 6.43 10.62
C VAL A 3 -19.45 5.44 11.78
N GLY A 4 -19.57 4.16 11.52
CA GLY A 4 -19.20 3.08 12.44
C GLY A 4 -18.08 2.19 11.85
N PHE A 5 -17.31 1.56 12.72
CA PHE A 5 -16.22 0.67 12.33
C PHE A 5 -16.47 -0.76 12.80
N ILE A 6 -16.15 -1.72 11.95
CA ILE A 6 -16.12 -3.15 12.27
C ILE A 6 -14.68 -3.62 12.11
N GLY A 7 -13.95 -3.73 13.23
CA GLY A 7 -12.54 -4.07 13.29
C GLY A 7 -11.70 -3.01 13.99
N ALA A 8 -11.15 -3.35 15.16
CA ALA A 8 -10.30 -2.47 15.99
C ALA A 8 -8.80 -2.74 15.74
N GLY A 9 -8.44 -3.00 14.47
CA GLY A 9 -7.07 -3.16 14.00
C GLY A 9 -6.33 -1.82 13.82
N LYS A 10 -5.17 -1.87 13.16
CA LYS A 10 -4.36 -0.68 12.86
C LYS A 10 -5.14 0.34 12.02
N VAL A 11 -5.76 -0.10 10.94
CA VAL A 11 -6.55 0.75 10.04
C VAL A 11 -7.77 1.32 10.75
N GLY A 12 -8.59 0.47 11.38
CA GLY A 12 -9.83 0.91 12.02
C GLY A 12 -9.60 1.91 13.15
N CYS A 13 -8.59 1.69 14.00
CA CYS A 13 -8.26 2.63 15.08
C CYS A 13 -7.70 3.96 14.54
N SER A 14 -6.84 3.93 13.51
CA SER A 14 -6.28 5.15 12.92
C SER A 14 -7.34 5.96 12.20
N LEU A 15 -8.21 5.33 11.39
CA LEU A 15 -9.30 6.02 10.70
C LEU A 15 -10.36 6.54 11.68
N TYR A 16 -10.63 5.82 12.79
CA TYR A 16 -11.50 6.31 13.83
C TYR A 16 -11.02 7.67 14.36
N ASP A 17 -9.75 7.74 14.81
CA ASP A 17 -9.17 8.96 15.35
C ASP A 17 -9.13 10.07 14.29
N TYR A 18 -8.77 9.71 13.07
CA TYR A 18 -8.66 10.63 11.95
C TYR A 18 -10.01 11.26 11.58
N PHE A 19 -11.08 10.46 11.53
CA PHE A 19 -12.42 10.96 11.22
C PHE A 19 -12.97 11.85 12.34
N VAL A 20 -12.75 11.48 13.60
CA VAL A 20 -13.11 12.32 14.74
C VAL A 20 -12.38 13.67 14.69
N HIS A 21 -11.09 13.67 14.36
CA HIS A 21 -10.30 14.90 14.21
C HIS A 21 -10.85 15.81 13.10
N ASN A 22 -11.34 15.23 12.01
CA ASN A 22 -11.95 15.98 10.91
C ASN A 22 -13.46 16.25 11.11
N ASN A 23 -13.96 16.18 12.34
CA ASN A 23 -15.36 16.45 12.70
C ASN A 23 -16.39 15.51 12.02
N ILE A 24 -15.97 14.37 11.53
CA ILE A 24 -16.88 13.31 11.08
C ILE A 24 -17.45 12.62 12.31
N LEU A 25 -18.77 12.50 12.36
CA LEU A 25 -19.47 11.90 13.49
C LEU A 25 -19.26 10.38 13.52
N VAL A 26 -18.43 9.90 14.45
CA VAL A 26 -18.13 8.47 14.62
C VAL A 26 -18.96 7.89 15.76
N THR A 27 -19.70 6.82 15.47
CA THR A 27 -20.63 6.16 16.42
C THR A 27 -19.93 5.14 17.31
N GLY A 28 -18.80 4.59 16.89
CA GLY A 28 -18.01 3.64 17.62
C GLY A 28 -17.31 2.60 16.75
N CYS A 29 -16.70 1.63 17.42
CA CYS A 29 -15.97 0.53 16.78
C CYS A 29 -16.38 -0.81 17.41
N TYR A 30 -16.77 -1.77 16.57
CA TYR A 30 -16.99 -3.14 16.99
C TYR A 30 -15.66 -3.91 17.05
N THR A 31 -15.49 -4.70 18.11
CA THR A 31 -14.38 -5.63 18.26
C THR A 31 -14.85 -6.96 18.86
N ARG A 32 -14.26 -8.08 18.41
CA ARG A 32 -14.64 -9.43 18.87
C ARG A 32 -14.33 -9.70 20.34
N THR A 33 -13.31 -9.05 20.89
CA THR A 33 -12.81 -9.32 22.24
C THR A 33 -12.73 -8.05 23.07
N GLN A 34 -13.14 -8.15 24.35
CA GLN A 34 -13.04 -7.05 25.33
C GLN A 34 -11.59 -6.62 25.62
N ALA A 35 -10.61 -7.51 25.46
CA ALA A 35 -9.20 -7.19 25.64
C ALA A 35 -8.70 -6.06 24.73
N ASN A 36 -9.31 -5.90 23.56
CA ASN A 36 -9.02 -4.78 22.65
C ASN A 36 -9.67 -3.45 23.10
N VAL A 37 -10.60 -3.50 24.07
CA VAL A 37 -11.28 -2.32 24.62
C VAL A 37 -10.45 -1.66 25.74
N SER A 38 -9.66 -2.46 26.48
CA SER A 38 -8.99 -2.04 27.72
C SER A 38 -7.59 -1.41 27.51
N GLY A 39 -7.08 -1.35 26.29
CA GLY A 39 -5.71 -0.88 25.99
C GLY A 39 -5.57 0.58 25.51
N THR A 40 -6.63 1.38 25.57
CA THR A 40 -6.61 2.77 25.09
C THR A 40 -6.49 3.76 26.24
N GLU A 41 -5.40 4.54 26.24
CA GLU A 41 -5.19 5.65 27.16
C GLU A 41 -6.39 6.61 27.20
N LYS A 42 -6.59 7.20 28.36
CA LYS A 42 -7.73 8.06 28.76
C LYS A 42 -8.01 9.31 27.88
N GLN A 43 -7.32 9.52 26.76
CA GLN A 43 -7.43 10.76 25.98
C GLN A 43 -8.40 10.71 24.79
N THR A 44 -8.81 9.55 24.31
CA THR A 44 -9.92 9.43 23.36
C THR A 44 -10.88 8.38 23.92
N GLN A 45 -12.07 8.80 24.33
CA GLN A 45 -13.15 7.87 24.70
C GLN A 45 -13.64 7.16 23.41
N LYS A 46 -12.79 6.30 22.84
CA LYS A 46 -13.19 5.43 21.74
C LYS A 46 -14.33 4.57 22.23
N ILE A 47 -15.46 4.67 21.57
CA ILE A 47 -16.62 3.85 21.89
C ILE A 47 -16.40 2.47 21.27
N PHE A 48 -15.87 1.53 22.05
CA PHE A 48 -15.77 0.14 21.66
C PHE A 48 -16.98 -0.65 22.16
N THR A 49 -17.43 -1.58 21.33
CA THR A 49 -18.51 -2.51 21.68
C THR A 49 -18.22 -3.90 21.11
N THR A 50 -18.70 -4.92 21.82
CA THR A 50 -18.73 -6.31 21.32
C THR A 50 -20.08 -6.68 20.70
N SER A 51 -21.01 -5.72 20.56
CA SER A 51 -22.28 -5.89 19.89
C SER A 51 -22.26 -5.21 18.53
N ILE A 52 -22.33 -6.01 17.47
CA ILE A 52 -22.39 -5.52 16.08
C ILE A 52 -23.69 -4.74 15.84
N ASP A 53 -24.81 -5.17 16.40
CA ASP A 53 -26.11 -4.51 16.30
C ASP A 53 -26.05 -3.05 16.76
N LYS A 54 -25.34 -2.77 17.87
CA LYS A 54 -25.19 -1.40 18.39
C LYS A 54 -24.49 -0.47 17.42
N ILE A 55 -23.53 -0.97 16.65
CA ILE A 55 -22.84 -0.16 15.62
C ILE A 55 -23.75 0.01 14.40
N LEU A 56 -24.35 -1.06 13.92
CA LEU A 56 -25.23 -1.05 12.76
C LEU A 56 -26.41 -0.09 12.95
N THR A 57 -27.08 -0.15 14.11
CA THR A 57 -28.26 0.69 14.37
C THR A 57 -27.95 2.18 14.41
N LYS A 58 -26.73 2.55 14.83
CA LYS A 58 -26.34 3.96 15.04
C LYS A 58 -25.64 4.59 13.85
N SER A 59 -25.22 3.81 12.86
CA SER A 59 -24.39 4.26 11.76
C SER A 59 -25.12 4.25 10.43
N ASP A 60 -24.86 5.25 9.60
CA ASP A 60 -25.30 5.32 8.20
C ASP A 60 -24.26 4.67 7.30
N VAL A 61 -22.96 4.81 7.65
CA VAL A 61 -21.80 4.27 6.93
C VAL A 61 -21.04 3.32 7.83
N LEU A 62 -20.65 2.17 7.33
CA LEU A 62 -19.93 1.14 8.06
C LEU A 62 -18.62 0.79 7.34
N PHE A 63 -17.51 0.97 8.03
CA PHE A 63 -16.20 0.57 7.55
C PHE A 63 -15.79 -0.80 8.09
N LEU A 64 -15.66 -1.78 7.23
CA LEU A 64 -15.11 -3.10 7.53
C LEU A 64 -13.58 -2.99 7.47
N THR A 65 -12.94 -2.77 8.63
CA THR A 65 -11.49 -2.59 8.79
C THR A 65 -10.82 -3.84 9.36
N VAL A 66 -11.23 -4.97 8.83
CA VAL A 66 -10.68 -6.31 9.10
C VAL A 66 -9.67 -6.71 8.02
N PRO A 67 -8.83 -7.75 8.21
CA PRO A 67 -7.98 -8.29 7.16
C PRO A 67 -8.77 -8.70 5.91
N ASP A 68 -8.13 -8.64 4.74
CA ASP A 68 -8.77 -8.86 3.44
C ASP A 68 -9.49 -10.23 3.36
N ASP A 69 -8.86 -11.28 3.89
CA ASP A 69 -9.41 -12.64 3.97
C ASP A 69 -10.64 -12.77 4.88
N ALA A 70 -10.83 -11.83 5.80
CA ALA A 70 -11.97 -11.79 6.72
C ALA A 70 -13.14 -10.93 6.21
N ILE A 71 -12.96 -10.08 5.19
CA ILE A 71 -14.00 -9.14 4.71
C ILE A 71 -15.26 -9.87 4.31
N SER A 72 -15.15 -10.89 3.47
CA SER A 72 -16.29 -11.70 2.99
C SER A 72 -17.04 -12.37 4.17
N THR A 73 -16.30 -12.95 5.13
CA THR A 73 -16.92 -13.60 6.31
C THR A 73 -17.64 -12.58 7.20
N VAL A 74 -17.07 -11.40 7.40
CA VAL A 74 -17.73 -10.33 8.18
C VAL A 74 -18.94 -9.78 7.43
N TRP A 75 -18.84 -9.64 6.11
CA TRP A 75 -19.96 -9.24 5.27
C TRP A 75 -21.15 -10.20 5.39
N GLU A 76 -20.90 -11.53 5.33
CA GLU A 76 -21.95 -12.53 5.51
C GLU A 76 -22.72 -12.38 6.84
N GLN A 77 -22.06 -11.91 7.89
CA GLN A 77 -22.69 -11.57 9.17
C GLN A 77 -23.47 -10.25 9.10
N VAL A 78 -22.86 -9.20 8.53
CA VAL A 78 -23.46 -7.86 8.45
C VAL A 78 -24.73 -7.87 7.60
N LYS A 79 -24.76 -8.58 6.49
CA LYS A 79 -25.92 -8.63 5.59
C LYS A 79 -27.17 -9.29 6.18
N THR A 80 -27.05 -9.98 7.32
CA THR A 80 -28.22 -10.56 8.03
C THR A 80 -28.99 -9.54 8.84
N TYR A 81 -28.46 -8.32 9.00
CA TYR A 81 -29.09 -7.23 9.72
C TYR A 81 -29.89 -6.30 8.80
N PRO A 82 -30.81 -5.48 9.33
CA PRO A 82 -31.53 -4.47 8.55
C PRO A 82 -30.58 -3.31 8.18
N ILE A 83 -29.98 -3.40 7.00
CA ILE A 83 -28.97 -2.47 6.48
C ILE A 83 -29.42 -1.69 5.25
N GLN A 84 -30.68 -1.74 4.89
CA GLN A 84 -31.23 -0.98 3.77
C GLN A 84 -30.89 0.51 3.87
N GLY A 85 -30.43 1.09 2.77
CA GLY A 85 -30.01 2.49 2.68
C GLY A 85 -28.68 2.81 3.36
N LYS A 86 -27.94 1.80 3.88
CA LYS A 86 -26.62 2.03 4.49
C LYS A 86 -25.49 1.85 3.49
N PHE A 87 -24.41 2.55 3.75
CA PHE A 87 -23.16 2.46 3.00
C PHE A 87 -22.22 1.48 3.68
N ILE A 88 -21.86 0.41 3.00
CA ILE A 88 -20.93 -0.61 3.50
C ILE A 88 -19.61 -0.48 2.77
N CYS A 89 -18.58 -0.10 3.50
CA CYS A 89 -17.26 0.19 2.97
C CYS A 89 -16.23 -0.81 3.51
N HIS A 90 -15.26 -1.22 2.72
CA HIS A 90 -14.06 -1.89 3.22
C HIS A 90 -12.79 -1.13 2.79
N CYS A 91 -11.66 -1.41 3.46
CA CYS A 91 -10.40 -0.69 3.26
C CYS A 91 -9.35 -1.49 2.49
N SER A 92 -9.69 -2.59 1.82
CA SER A 92 -8.73 -3.34 1.01
C SER A 92 -8.24 -2.54 -0.19
N GLY A 93 -6.93 -2.57 -0.43
CA GLY A 93 -6.32 -1.99 -1.64
C GLY A 93 -6.50 -2.87 -2.87
N SER A 94 -6.59 -4.19 -2.69
CA SER A 94 -6.64 -5.17 -3.77
C SER A 94 -8.07 -5.59 -4.16
N LEU A 95 -8.99 -5.69 -3.18
CA LEU A 95 -10.37 -6.12 -3.40
C LEU A 95 -11.25 -4.94 -3.83
N GLY A 96 -12.14 -5.19 -4.80
CA GLY A 96 -13.22 -4.27 -5.17
C GLY A 96 -14.46 -4.47 -4.30
N SER A 97 -15.45 -3.58 -4.45
CA SER A 97 -16.74 -3.64 -3.75
C SER A 97 -17.53 -4.93 -4.03
N ALA A 98 -17.24 -5.61 -5.13
CA ALA A 98 -17.87 -6.91 -5.50
C ALA A 98 -17.64 -8.03 -4.45
N VAL A 99 -16.66 -7.88 -3.53
CA VAL A 99 -16.46 -8.81 -2.40
C VAL A 99 -17.67 -8.81 -1.45
N LEU A 100 -18.47 -7.75 -1.46
CA LEU A 100 -19.74 -7.61 -0.74
C LEU A 100 -20.88 -8.25 -1.54
N SER A 101 -20.76 -9.52 -1.84
CA SER A 101 -21.65 -10.26 -2.75
C SER A 101 -23.13 -10.20 -2.32
N GLY A 102 -24.02 -9.90 -3.29
CA GLY A 102 -25.46 -9.80 -3.06
C GLY A 102 -25.88 -8.56 -2.26
N ILE A 103 -25.06 -7.53 -2.18
CA ILE A 103 -25.37 -6.30 -1.44
C ILE A 103 -26.62 -5.60 -1.99
N GLU A 104 -26.85 -5.65 -3.29
CA GLU A 104 -28.02 -5.06 -3.95
C GLU A 104 -29.34 -5.63 -3.40
N ALA A 105 -29.34 -6.93 -3.08
CA ALA A 105 -30.53 -7.58 -2.51
C ALA A 105 -30.84 -7.11 -1.08
N THR A 106 -29.90 -6.49 -0.38
CA THR A 106 -30.08 -5.92 0.97
C THR A 106 -30.59 -4.49 0.94
N GLY A 107 -30.55 -3.83 -0.23
CA GLY A 107 -30.83 -2.41 -0.38
C GLY A 107 -29.75 -1.50 0.22
N ALA A 108 -28.56 -2.02 0.52
CA ALA A 108 -27.38 -1.26 0.93
C ALA A 108 -26.45 -0.98 -0.26
N TYR A 109 -25.50 -0.07 -0.08
CA TYR A 109 -24.56 0.38 -1.11
C TYR A 109 -23.13 0.00 -0.74
N GLY A 110 -22.43 -0.70 -1.64
CA GLY A 110 -21.09 -1.24 -1.40
C GLY A 110 -19.97 -0.38 -1.95
N TYR A 111 -18.89 -0.22 -1.15
CA TYR A 111 -17.71 0.54 -1.54
C TYR A 111 -16.42 -0.11 -1.08
N SER A 112 -15.36 0.13 -1.86
CA SER A 112 -13.98 -0.01 -1.43
C SER A 112 -13.38 1.38 -1.28
N ILE A 113 -12.95 1.74 -0.05
CA ILE A 113 -12.33 3.02 0.28
C ILE A 113 -10.97 2.71 0.88
N HIS A 114 -9.91 2.78 0.06
CA HIS A 114 -8.57 2.42 0.49
C HIS A 114 -7.71 3.66 0.74
N PRO A 115 -7.30 3.92 1.98
CA PRO A 115 -6.26 4.89 2.28
C PRO A 115 -4.91 4.29 1.86
N MET A 116 -4.25 4.88 0.85
CA MET A 116 -2.92 4.46 0.40
C MET A 116 -1.87 4.94 1.41
N PHE A 117 -1.75 4.20 2.51
CA PHE A 117 -0.88 4.54 3.63
C PHE A 117 -0.35 3.29 4.36
N PRO A 118 0.93 3.24 4.76
CA PRO A 118 1.51 2.11 5.49
C PRO A 118 1.21 2.18 6.99
N PHE A 119 0.09 1.64 7.44
CA PHE A 119 -0.31 1.61 8.85
C PHE A 119 0.62 0.74 9.70
N LYS A 120 1.57 1.36 10.42
CA LYS A 120 2.54 0.64 11.27
C LYS A 120 1.96 0.22 12.61
N GLY A 121 1.03 0.99 13.18
CA GLY A 121 0.42 0.81 14.49
C GLY A 121 -1.05 1.17 14.55
N LYS A 122 -1.67 1.07 15.75
CA LYS A 122 -3.06 1.48 15.99
C LYS A 122 -3.23 3.00 16.12
N LYS A 123 -2.14 3.74 16.22
CA LYS A 123 -2.11 5.21 16.19
C LYS A 123 -1.28 5.63 15.00
N THR A 124 -1.84 6.45 14.15
CA THR A 124 -1.14 7.12 13.04
C THR A 124 -1.27 8.62 13.32
N ALA A 125 -0.18 9.36 13.16
CA ALA A 125 -0.24 10.81 13.31
C ALA A 125 -1.21 11.39 12.28
N TYR A 126 -1.93 12.44 12.69
CA TYR A 126 -2.91 13.11 11.82
C TYR A 126 -2.23 13.65 10.56
N GLU A 127 -1.09 14.29 10.72
CA GLU A 127 -0.32 14.93 9.67
C GLU A 127 0.14 13.91 8.60
N ASP A 128 0.50 12.71 9.04
CA ASP A 128 0.90 11.63 8.15
C ASP A 128 -0.29 11.12 7.33
N LEU A 129 -1.42 10.86 8.01
CA LEU A 129 -2.60 10.33 7.32
C LEU A 129 -3.29 11.38 6.44
N ALA A 130 -3.15 12.66 6.76
CA ALA A 130 -3.64 13.78 5.95
C ALA A 130 -2.96 13.86 4.57
N GLN A 131 -1.77 13.28 4.41
CA GLN A 131 -1.05 13.20 3.13
C GLN A 131 -1.46 11.98 2.30
N ALA A 132 -2.19 11.01 2.88
CA ALA A 132 -2.58 9.82 2.16
C ALA A 132 -3.58 10.13 1.03
N LEU A 133 -3.46 9.41 -0.09
CA LEU A 133 -4.50 9.40 -1.11
C LEU A 133 -5.58 8.39 -0.71
N PHE A 134 -6.84 8.75 -0.83
CA PHE A 134 -7.96 7.83 -0.69
C PHE A 134 -8.48 7.44 -2.06
N SER A 135 -8.46 6.15 -2.38
CA SER A 135 -9.14 5.64 -3.57
C SER A 135 -10.53 5.13 -3.21
N VAL A 136 -11.51 5.43 -4.05
CA VAL A 136 -12.91 5.05 -3.89
C VAL A 136 -13.38 4.29 -5.12
N GLU A 137 -14.01 3.16 -4.93
CA GLU A 137 -14.67 2.34 -5.95
C GLU A 137 -15.96 1.77 -5.36
N GLY A 138 -17.03 1.63 -6.14
CA GLY A 138 -18.28 1.04 -5.66
C GLY A 138 -19.53 1.52 -6.39
N ASN A 139 -20.63 1.58 -5.68
CA ASN A 139 -21.94 1.95 -6.23
C ASN A 139 -21.91 3.36 -6.82
N GLU A 140 -22.24 3.47 -8.12
CA GLU A 140 -22.18 4.76 -8.85
C GLU A 140 -23.35 5.67 -8.51
N GLU A 141 -24.52 5.15 -8.19
CA GLU A 141 -25.74 5.94 -7.93
C GLU A 141 -25.58 6.83 -6.71
N HIS A 142 -24.84 6.36 -5.69
CA HIS A 142 -24.64 7.05 -4.43
C HIS A 142 -23.16 7.42 -4.19
N MET A 143 -22.36 7.54 -5.26
CA MET A 143 -20.93 7.86 -5.16
C MET A 143 -20.69 9.24 -4.56
N GLU A 144 -21.52 10.23 -4.93
CA GLU A 144 -21.35 11.61 -4.46
C GLU A 144 -21.51 11.73 -2.94
N GLU A 145 -22.43 10.98 -2.32
CA GLU A 145 -22.62 11.02 -0.86
C GLU A 145 -21.39 10.50 -0.11
N ILE A 146 -20.70 9.50 -0.65
CA ILE A 146 -19.42 9.00 -0.09
C ILE A 146 -18.28 10.00 -0.33
N MET A 147 -18.23 10.61 -1.52
CA MET A 147 -17.25 11.64 -1.82
C MET A 147 -17.42 12.87 -0.90
N ASP A 148 -18.66 13.28 -0.66
CA ASP A 148 -19.00 14.37 0.25
C ASP A 148 -18.60 14.06 1.70
N LEU A 149 -18.86 12.84 2.18
CA LEU A 149 -18.39 12.40 3.50
C LEU A 149 -16.87 12.53 3.64
N LEU A 150 -16.14 12.04 2.65
CA LEU A 150 -14.67 12.03 2.69
C LEU A 150 -14.07 13.41 2.47
N SER A 151 -14.78 14.34 1.80
CA SER A 151 -14.34 15.71 1.57
C SER A 151 -14.16 16.53 2.86
N ALA A 152 -14.72 16.07 3.98
CA ALA A 152 -14.42 16.61 5.30
C ALA A 152 -12.94 16.43 5.71
N CYS A 153 -12.22 15.49 5.06
CA CYS A 153 -10.80 15.26 5.28
C CYS A 153 -9.97 16.00 4.20
N PRO A 154 -8.76 16.47 4.51
CA PRO A 154 -7.91 17.21 3.55
C PRO A 154 -7.30 16.32 2.45
N ASN A 155 -7.55 15.02 2.48
CA ASN A 155 -6.98 14.04 1.57
C ASN A 155 -7.41 14.26 0.11
N ARG A 156 -6.49 13.99 -0.82
CA ARG A 156 -6.86 13.80 -2.22
C ARG A 156 -7.67 12.51 -2.35
N ILE A 157 -8.82 12.58 -3.03
CA ILE A 157 -9.69 11.44 -3.29
C ILE A 157 -9.68 11.16 -4.79
N VAL A 158 -9.55 9.88 -5.17
CA VAL A 158 -9.53 9.43 -6.57
C VAL A 158 -10.54 8.29 -6.73
N ARG A 159 -11.43 8.42 -7.72
CA ARG A 159 -12.29 7.31 -8.13
C ARG A 159 -11.50 6.31 -8.94
N LEU A 160 -11.67 5.04 -8.64
CA LEU A 160 -11.09 3.93 -9.39
C LEU A 160 -12.21 3.09 -10.01
N LYS A 161 -11.90 2.46 -11.12
CA LYS A 161 -12.70 1.36 -11.63
C LYS A 161 -12.34 0.06 -10.92
N SER A 162 -13.30 -0.83 -10.77
CA SER A 162 -13.08 -2.11 -10.10
C SER A 162 -11.96 -2.94 -10.75
N GLU A 163 -11.92 -2.94 -12.10
CA GLU A 163 -10.91 -3.63 -12.89
C GLU A 163 -9.48 -3.11 -12.70
N ASP A 164 -9.31 -1.86 -12.27
CA ASP A 164 -7.98 -1.26 -12.04
C ASP A 164 -7.42 -1.52 -10.64
N LYS A 165 -8.22 -2.01 -9.71
CA LYS A 165 -7.79 -2.26 -8.32
C LYS A 165 -6.55 -3.16 -8.20
N PRO A 166 -6.42 -4.29 -8.92
CA PRO A 166 -5.21 -5.10 -8.83
C PRO A 166 -3.95 -4.34 -9.26
N LYS A 167 -4.03 -3.57 -10.35
CA LYS A 167 -2.93 -2.76 -10.87
C LYS A 167 -2.56 -1.62 -9.91
N TYR A 168 -3.57 -0.93 -9.40
CA TYR A 168 -3.43 0.11 -8.39
C TYR A 168 -2.74 -0.42 -7.13
N HIS A 169 -3.17 -1.58 -6.63
CA HIS A 169 -2.55 -2.17 -5.44
C HIS A 169 -1.11 -2.65 -5.71
N ALA A 170 -0.85 -3.23 -6.88
CA ALA A 170 0.51 -3.59 -7.30
C ALA A 170 1.44 -2.37 -7.29
N ALA A 171 0.98 -1.20 -7.76
CA ALA A 171 1.77 0.03 -7.70
C ALA A 171 2.13 0.43 -6.25
N ALA A 172 1.18 0.33 -5.31
CA ALA A 172 1.45 0.57 -3.90
C ALA A 172 2.45 -0.44 -3.31
N VAL A 173 2.35 -1.72 -3.70
CA VAL A 173 3.28 -2.78 -3.29
C VAL A 173 4.69 -2.51 -3.83
N PHE A 174 4.83 -2.09 -5.10
CA PHE A 174 6.12 -1.69 -5.66
C PHE A 174 6.79 -0.58 -4.84
N ALA A 175 6.03 0.46 -4.49
CA ALA A 175 6.57 1.62 -3.77
C ALA A 175 6.84 1.35 -2.27
N SER A 176 6.31 0.28 -1.69
CA SER A 176 6.40 0.02 -0.25
C SER A 176 6.98 -1.35 0.09
N ASN A 177 6.23 -2.43 -0.14
CA ASN A 177 6.61 -3.77 0.31
C ASN A 177 7.83 -4.30 -0.45
N LEU A 178 7.91 -4.10 -1.78
CA LEU A 178 9.05 -4.55 -2.58
C LEU A 178 10.31 -3.73 -2.27
N ALA A 179 10.18 -2.48 -1.87
CA ALA A 179 11.31 -1.69 -1.39
C ALA A 179 11.98 -2.31 -0.14
N VAL A 180 11.20 -2.97 0.74
CA VAL A 180 11.78 -3.72 1.88
C VAL A 180 12.69 -4.85 1.40
N GLY A 181 12.23 -5.62 0.39
CA GLY A 181 13.04 -6.68 -0.22
C GLY A 181 14.32 -6.14 -0.86
N LEU A 182 14.22 -5.02 -1.59
CA LEU A 182 15.36 -4.37 -2.22
C LEU A 182 16.42 -3.92 -1.21
N ILE A 183 15.99 -3.27 -0.11
CA ILE A 183 16.91 -2.85 0.96
C ILE A 183 17.52 -4.08 1.68
N ASN A 184 16.77 -5.17 1.83
CA ASN A 184 17.30 -6.40 2.40
C ASN A 184 18.43 -7.00 1.54
N GLN A 185 18.25 -7.09 0.21
CA GLN A 185 19.31 -7.55 -0.69
C GLN A 185 20.55 -6.64 -0.63
N ALA A 186 20.36 -5.32 -0.58
CA ALA A 186 21.48 -4.38 -0.42
C ALA A 186 22.20 -4.56 0.93
N LYS A 187 21.46 -4.81 2.02
CA LYS A 187 22.02 -5.12 3.35
C LYS A 187 22.87 -6.39 3.31
N GLU A 188 22.35 -7.46 2.68
CA GLU A 188 23.08 -8.73 2.56
C GLU A 188 24.40 -8.58 1.82
N LEU A 189 24.44 -7.81 0.73
CA LEU A 189 25.69 -7.52 0.00
C LEU A 189 26.71 -6.78 0.90
N LEU A 190 26.26 -5.85 1.74
CA LEU A 190 27.16 -5.19 2.71
C LEU A 190 27.62 -6.16 3.79
N ASN A 191 26.79 -7.09 4.23
CA ASN A 191 27.19 -8.13 5.19
C ASN A 191 28.30 -9.02 4.60
N GLU A 192 28.20 -9.38 3.31
CA GLU A 192 29.27 -10.10 2.58
C GLU A 192 30.59 -9.29 2.52
N CYS A 193 30.50 -7.95 2.60
CA CYS A 193 31.66 -7.06 2.69
C CYS A 193 32.17 -6.85 4.15
N GLY A 194 31.60 -7.57 5.14
CA GLY A 194 32.02 -7.52 6.54
C GLY A 194 31.30 -6.52 7.43
N PHE A 195 30.23 -5.90 6.97
CA PHE A 195 29.36 -5.06 7.81
C PHE A 195 28.47 -5.97 8.65
N ASP A 196 28.16 -5.59 9.89
CA ASP A 196 27.05 -6.16 10.64
C ASP A 196 25.72 -5.52 10.18
N ASP A 197 24.59 -6.10 10.62
CA ASP A 197 23.24 -5.68 10.21
C ASP A 197 22.96 -4.20 10.53
N GLU A 198 23.40 -3.73 11.69
CA GLU A 198 23.19 -2.35 12.12
C GLU A 198 24.03 -1.37 11.30
N ALA A 199 25.31 -1.67 11.13
CA ALA A 199 26.22 -0.86 10.32
C ALA A 199 25.75 -0.80 8.85
N ALA A 200 25.31 -1.93 8.27
CA ALA A 200 24.80 -1.98 6.91
C ALA A 200 23.55 -1.10 6.73
N LEU A 201 22.57 -1.21 7.61
CA LEU A 201 21.35 -0.39 7.53
C LEU A 201 21.65 1.11 7.78
N ASN A 202 22.57 1.42 8.70
CA ASN A 202 22.98 2.80 8.95
C ASN A 202 23.72 3.43 7.74
N ALA A 203 24.52 2.65 7.01
CA ALA A 203 25.19 3.09 5.78
C ALA A 203 24.20 3.30 4.63
N LEU A 204 23.22 2.39 4.44
CA LEU A 204 22.23 2.46 3.37
C LEU A 204 21.19 3.56 3.56
N LYS A 205 20.84 3.88 4.83
CA LYS A 205 19.75 4.81 5.15
C LYS A 205 19.88 6.18 4.47
N PRO A 206 20.99 6.93 4.62
CA PRO A 206 21.13 8.25 3.99
C PRO A 206 21.06 8.15 2.46
N LEU A 207 21.69 7.13 1.87
CA LEU A 207 21.66 6.91 0.42
C LEU A 207 20.23 6.68 -0.10
N ALA A 208 19.50 5.74 0.52
CA ALA A 208 18.15 5.39 0.09
C ALA A 208 17.15 6.52 0.29
N VAL A 209 17.17 7.16 1.47
CA VAL A 209 16.23 8.25 1.81
C VAL A 209 16.45 9.47 0.93
N THR A 210 17.72 9.87 0.71
CA THR A 210 18.03 11.03 -0.14
C THR A 210 17.61 10.77 -1.59
N ASN A 211 17.88 9.56 -2.12
CA ASN A 211 17.48 9.22 -3.48
C ASN A 211 15.96 9.16 -3.65
N MET A 212 15.24 8.58 -2.68
CA MET A 212 13.78 8.56 -2.69
C MET A 212 13.18 9.97 -2.66
N ASN A 213 13.68 10.86 -1.80
CA ASN A 213 13.22 12.24 -1.78
C ASN A 213 13.46 12.92 -3.13
N ASN A 214 14.65 12.75 -3.71
CA ASN A 214 14.98 13.32 -5.01
C ASN A 214 14.00 12.82 -6.12
N ILE A 215 13.63 11.53 -6.10
CA ILE A 215 12.64 10.99 -7.06
C ILE A 215 11.29 11.73 -6.95
N PHE A 216 10.84 12.02 -5.73
CA PHE A 216 9.57 12.73 -5.53
C PHE A 216 9.67 14.25 -5.79
N ASP A 217 10.85 14.84 -5.66
CA ASP A 217 11.08 16.25 -5.90
C ASP A 217 11.19 16.59 -7.40
N VAL A 218 11.93 15.77 -8.18
CA VAL A 218 12.24 16.07 -9.59
C VAL A 218 11.69 15.05 -10.59
N GLY A 219 11.11 13.96 -10.12
CA GLY A 219 10.60 12.87 -10.97
C GLY A 219 11.64 11.79 -11.27
N THR A 220 11.17 10.63 -11.75
CA THR A 220 12.00 9.43 -11.93
C THR A 220 13.10 9.59 -12.98
N CYS A 221 12.84 10.35 -14.04
CA CYS A 221 13.80 10.55 -15.13
C CYS A 221 14.95 11.45 -14.68
N ASP A 222 14.64 12.58 -14.04
CA ASP A 222 15.65 13.59 -13.64
C ASP A 222 16.41 13.17 -12.39
N ALA A 223 15.84 12.30 -11.55
CA ALA A 223 16.51 11.72 -10.39
C ALA A 223 17.52 10.63 -10.77
N LEU A 224 17.58 10.21 -12.04
CA LEU A 224 18.45 9.12 -12.47
C LEU A 224 19.92 9.45 -12.29
N THR A 225 20.66 8.55 -11.63
CA THR A 225 22.09 8.64 -11.37
C THR A 225 22.75 7.27 -11.52
N GLY A 226 24.07 7.21 -11.37
CA GLY A 226 24.80 5.94 -11.31
C GLY A 226 25.32 5.43 -12.66
N PRO A 227 25.77 4.16 -12.74
CA PRO A 227 26.47 3.64 -13.90
C PRO A 227 25.61 3.54 -15.16
N VAL A 228 24.31 3.28 -15.03
CA VAL A 228 23.40 3.22 -16.20
C VAL A 228 23.23 4.60 -16.82
N GLU A 229 23.00 5.61 -16.01
CA GLU A 229 22.87 7.00 -16.48
C GLU A 229 24.13 7.47 -17.22
N ARG A 230 25.32 7.11 -16.70
CA ARG A 230 26.61 7.45 -17.33
C ARG A 230 27.04 6.49 -18.43
N HIS A 231 26.19 5.54 -18.81
CA HIS A 231 26.49 4.51 -19.80
C HIS A 231 27.76 3.68 -19.48
N ASP A 232 28.01 3.42 -18.18
CA ASP A 232 29.20 2.69 -17.71
C ASP A 232 28.94 1.16 -17.69
N ILE A 233 29.02 0.55 -18.85
CA ILE A 233 28.80 -0.89 -19.06
C ILE A 233 29.77 -1.72 -18.23
N LYS A 234 31.03 -1.27 -18.10
CA LYS A 234 32.08 -2.00 -17.37
C LYS A 234 31.75 -2.14 -15.89
N THR A 235 31.20 -1.09 -15.28
CA THR A 235 30.76 -1.14 -13.89
C THR A 235 29.55 -2.05 -13.72
N VAL A 236 28.59 -2.02 -14.63
CA VAL A 236 27.43 -2.94 -14.61
C VAL A 236 27.90 -4.39 -14.70
N GLN A 237 28.84 -4.72 -15.61
CA GLN A 237 29.40 -6.08 -15.73
C GLN A 237 30.09 -6.52 -14.42
N LYS A 238 30.94 -5.66 -13.83
CA LYS A 238 31.59 -5.97 -12.53
C LYS A 238 30.58 -6.26 -11.41
N HIS A 239 29.47 -5.54 -11.37
CA HIS A 239 28.42 -5.81 -10.38
C HIS A 239 27.83 -7.21 -10.62
N LEU A 240 27.49 -7.54 -11.87
CA LEU A 240 26.93 -8.84 -12.21
C LEU A 240 27.92 -9.99 -11.92
N ASP A 241 29.23 -9.78 -12.11
CA ASP A 241 30.25 -10.79 -11.80
C ASP A 241 30.42 -11.01 -10.29
N ALA A 242 30.13 -10.00 -9.47
CA ALA A 242 30.36 -10.00 -8.03
C ALA A 242 29.17 -10.54 -7.20
N ILE A 243 27.95 -10.53 -7.73
CA ILE A 243 26.73 -10.92 -7.00
C ILE A 243 26.30 -12.34 -7.39
N ASP A 244 25.58 -13.02 -6.48
CA ASP A 244 25.03 -14.35 -6.73
C ASP A 244 23.88 -14.34 -7.76
N GLN A 245 23.46 -15.52 -8.20
CA GLN A 245 22.48 -15.66 -9.28
C GLN A 245 21.10 -15.07 -8.93
N GLU A 246 20.64 -15.25 -7.70
CA GLU A 246 19.35 -14.74 -7.24
C GLU A 246 19.33 -13.19 -7.27
N LYS A 247 20.40 -12.57 -6.78
CA LYS A 247 20.54 -11.11 -6.82
C LYS A 247 20.73 -10.57 -8.23
N LYS A 248 21.36 -11.36 -9.16
CA LYS A 248 21.46 -10.98 -10.58
C LYS A 248 20.09 -10.82 -11.24
N GLU A 249 19.13 -11.66 -10.93
CA GLU A 249 17.76 -11.55 -11.49
C GLU A 249 17.12 -10.22 -11.11
N THR A 250 17.13 -9.89 -9.83
CA THR A 250 16.58 -8.60 -9.32
C THR A 250 17.35 -7.43 -9.92
N TYR A 251 18.68 -7.47 -9.87
CA TYR A 251 19.54 -6.41 -10.40
C TYR A 251 19.27 -6.16 -11.89
N SER A 252 19.21 -7.22 -12.69
CA SER A 252 18.98 -7.13 -14.14
C SER A 252 17.57 -6.62 -14.46
N ALA A 253 16.56 -7.07 -13.72
CA ALA A 253 15.18 -6.61 -13.92
C ALA A 253 15.04 -5.11 -13.66
N LEU A 254 15.58 -4.63 -12.54
CA LEU A 254 15.56 -3.21 -12.19
C LEU A 254 16.43 -2.36 -13.11
N THR A 255 17.61 -2.87 -13.51
CA THR A 255 18.49 -2.17 -14.45
C THR A 255 17.82 -1.97 -15.81
N LYS A 256 17.02 -2.94 -16.30
CA LYS A 256 16.23 -2.76 -17.51
C LYS A 256 15.19 -1.62 -17.40
N GLU A 257 14.57 -1.45 -16.25
CA GLU A 257 13.67 -0.30 -16.03
C GLU A 257 14.44 1.03 -15.99
N ILE A 258 15.62 1.06 -15.34
CA ILE A 258 16.49 2.23 -15.34
C ILE A 258 16.97 2.59 -16.75
N ILE A 259 17.28 1.58 -17.61
CA ILE A 259 17.66 1.82 -19.01
C ILE A 259 16.53 2.53 -19.78
N LYS A 260 15.26 2.17 -19.58
CA LYS A 260 14.15 2.86 -20.25
C LYS A 260 14.10 4.36 -19.90
N LEU A 261 14.37 4.69 -18.63
CA LEU A 261 14.47 6.10 -18.19
C LEU A 261 15.69 6.79 -18.79
N ALA A 262 16.85 6.09 -18.87
CA ALA A 262 18.05 6.62 -19.46
C ALA A 262 17.90 6.85 -20.97
N GLU A 263 17.24 5.96 -21.71
CA GLU A 263 16.89 6.13 -23.13
C GLU A 263 15.97 7.35 -23.35
N THR A 264 15.06 7.62 -22.40
CA THR A 264 14.20 8.81 -22.47
C THR A 264 15.01 10.08 -22.26
N ARG A 265 15.97 10.07 -21.31
CA ARG A 265 16.82 11.21 -20.98
C ARG A 265 17.90 11.48 -22.02
N HIS A 266 18.42 10.43 -22.66
CA HIS A 266 19.51 10.46 -23.63
C HIS A 266 19.12 9.76 -24.94
N PRO A 267 18.20 10.33 -25.74
CA PRO A 267 17.61 9.68 -26.92
C PRO A 267 18.64 9.33 -28.01
N ASP A 268 19.78 10.01 -28.02
CA ASP A 268 20.86 9.78 -28.98
C ASP A 268 21.87 8.71 -28.52
N THR A 269 21.69 8.13 -27.31
CA THR A 269 22.58 7.11 -26.76
C THR A 269 21.97 5.71 -26.90
N SER A 270 22.71 4.80 -27.52
CA SER A 270 22.30 3.39 -27.63
C SER A 270 22.67 2.61 -26.36
N TYR A 271 21.69 1.99 -25.71
CA TYR A 271 21.89 1.08 -24.58
C TYR A 271 21.88 -0.40 -24.96
N ALA A 272 22.00 -0.73 -26.26
CA ALA A 272 21.94 -2.11 -26.78
C ALA A 272 22.99 -3.02 -26.12
N ASP A 273 24.24 -2.56 -26.02
CA ASP A 273 25.31 -3.34 -25.41
C ASP A 273 25.08 -3.61 -23.93
N MET A 274 24.57 -2.63 -23.20
CA MET A 274 24.22 -2.80 -21.77
C MET A 274 23.07 -3.80 -21.60
N LYS A 275 22.03 -3.75 -22.45
CA LYS A 275 20.95 -4.74 -22.45
C LYS A 275 21.48 -6.14 -22.75
N HIS A 276 22.41 -6.27 -23.68
CA HIS A 276 23.03 -7.56 -24.03
C HIS A 276 23.81 -8.16 -22.85
N VAL A 277 24.57 -7.35 -22.12
CA VAL A 277 25.28 -7.77 -20.90
C VAL A 277 24.31 -8.33 -19.85
N LEU A 278 23.17 -7.67 -19.64
CA LEU A 278 22.15 -8.15 -18.71
C LEU A 278 21.50 -9.48 -19.15
N GLU A 279 21.31 -9.68 -20.45
CA GLU A 279 20.75 -10.92 -20.99
C GLU A 279 21.72 -12.09 -20.82
N LEU A 280 23.00 -11.90 -21.17
CA LEU A 280 24.04 -12.93 -21.02
C LEU A 280 24.18 -13.38 -19.55
N SER A 281 24.07 -12.47 -18.59
CA SER A 281 24.17 -12.80 -17.18
C SER A 281 23.06 -13.73 -16.67
N LEU A 282 21.93 -13.81 -17.37
CA LEU A 282 20.79 -14.65 -17.04
C LEU A 282 20.77 -16.00 -17.79
N ILE A 283 21.50 -16.14 -18.92
CA ILE A 283 21.50 -17.36 -19.77
C ILE A 283 22.17 -18.54 -19.06
N HIS A 284 23.11 -18.32 -18.16
CA HIS A 284 23.77 -19.40 -17.40
C HIS A 284 22.85 -20.17 -16.44
N ILE A 285 21.55 -19.81 -16.35
CA ILE A 285 20.53 -20.52 -15.57
C ILE A 285 20.07 -21.83 -16.22
N SER A 286 20.25 -22.02 -17.54
CA SER A 286 19.60 -23.10 -18.29
C SER A 286 20.49 -24.30 -18.63
N GLU A 287 21.76 -24.34 -18.24
CA GLU A 287 22.57 -25.55 -18.38
C GLU A 287 22.55 -26.35 -17.05
N PRO A 288 21.86 -27.52 -17.01
CA PRO A 288 22.05 -28.43 -15.90
C PRO A 288 23.48 -28.92 -15.92
N THR A 289 24.23 -28.74 -14.83
CA THR A 289 25.51 -29.44 -14.63
C THR A 289 25.27 -30.91 -14.89
N ARG A 290 25.77 -31.40 -16.06
CA ARG A 290 25.81 -32.84 -16.34
C ARG A 290 26.71 -33.49 -15.29
N PRO A 291 26.29 -34.64 -14.74
CA PRO A 291 27.05 -35.39 -13.72
C PRO A 291 28.36 -35.93 -14.29
#